data_1b526b0e5c57167d223c717261c04ab1
#
_entry.id   1b526b0e5c57167d223c717261c04ab1
#
_cell.length_a   1.000
_cell.length_b   1.000
_cell.length_c   1.000
_cell.angle_alpha   90.00
_cell.angle_beta   90.00
_cell.angle_gamma   90.00
#
_symmetry.space_group_name_H-M   'P 1'
#
loop_
_entity.id
_entity.type
_entity.pdbx_description
1 polymer ?
#
loop_
_entity_poly.entity_id
_entity_poly.type
_entity_poly.pdbx_seq_one_letter_code
_entity_poly.pdbx_strand_id
1 'polypeptide(L)'
;MRMAWSIIAAVFLAHVAGAQDVPKIGYVDLQRALNESDAGKRAKEEFKVQVDRLQAQLKKQKDEIDNLKEQLEKKALVMKEEERGNLEDDYRRKLRDFERNYKDSQADLQKKDNELTGGIIKDLQDVIRDYGAREGYTLILENTSSAVLYGAKSSDLTDDIIRQYNAQHPGKKKER
;
A
#
# COMPACT_ATOMS: atom_id res chain seq x y z
N MET A 1 82.15 46.52 -7.16
CA MET A 1 81.00 46.51 -6.19
C MET A 1 79.75 46.56 -7.03
N ARG A 2 79.10 45.41 -7.25
CA ARG A 2 77.73 45.29 -7.85
C ARG A 2 77.01 44.15 -7.16
N MET A 3 76.16 44.55 -6.25
CA MET A 3 75.26 43.65 -5.50
C MET A 3 74.14 43.19 -6.45
N ALA A 4 74.04 41.88 -6.67
CA ALA A 4 72.94 41.24 -7.37
C ALA A 4 71.89 40.82 -6.35
N TRP A 5 70.72 41.40 -6.42
CA TRP A 5 69.55 41.09 -5.56
C TRP A 5 68.69 40.03 -6.25
N SER A 6 68.78 38.80 -5.75
CA SER A 6 67.95 37.69 -6.24
C SER A 6 66.58 37.74 -5.55
N ILE A 7 65.56 38.03 -6.34
CA ILE A 7 64.16 37.98 -5.89
C ILE A 7 63.68 36.53 -6.05
N ILE A 8 63.49 35.82 -4.95
CA ILE A 8 62.83 34.52 -4.94
C ILE A 8 61.31 34.75 -4.91
N ALA A 9 60.64 34.54 -6.06
CA ALA A 9 59.18 34.54 -6.15
C ALA A 9 58.65 33.18 -5.64
N ALA A 10 58.13 33.15 -4.40
CA ALA A 10 57.42 32.02 -3.88
C ALA A 10 56.03 31.95 -4.52
N VAL A 11 55.85 31.06 -5.49
CA VAL A 11 54.51 30.75 -6.05
C VAL A 11 53.72 29.90 -5.04
N PHE A 12 52.81 30.54 -4.30
CA PHE A 12 51.81 29.86 -3.49
C PHE A 12 50.79 29.21 -4.40
N LEU A 13 50.95 27.91 -4.69
CA LEU A 13 49.90 27.07 -5.29
C LEU A 13 48.79 26.86 -4.23
N ALA A 14 47.78 27.72 -4.26
CA ALA A 14 46.54 27.48 -3.52
C ALA A 14 45.85 26.24 -4.12
N HIS A 15 46.00 25.11 -3.46
CA HIS A 15 45.17 23.93 -3.74
C HIS A 15 43.74 24.28 -3.34
N VAL A 16 42.90 24.60 -4.31
CA VAL A 16 41.44 24.59 -4.16
C VAL A 16 41.06 23.12 -4.03
N ALA A 17 41.05 22.61 -2.77
CA ALA A 17 40.40 21.34 -2.47
C ALA A 17 38.92 21.57 -2.73
N GLY A 18 38.46 21.25 -3.93
CA GLY A 18 37.04 21.13 -4.23
C GLY A 18 36.46 20.10 -3.23
N ALA A 19 35.66 20.54 -2.29
CA ALA A 19 34.88 19.66 -1.48
C ALA A 19 34.02 18.82 -2.45
N GLN A 20 34.41 17.57 -2.67
CA GLN A 20 33.54 16.65 -3.38
C GLN A 20 32.31 16.45 -2.46
N ASP A 21 31.19 17.01 -2.85
CA ASP A 21 29.91 16.75 -2.19
C ASP A 21 29.67 15.23 -2.22
N VAL A 22 29.86 14.60 -1.08
CA VAL A 22 29.58 13.17 -0.93
C VAL A 22 28.07 12.98 -1.10
N PRO A 23 27.63 12.19 -2.09
CA PRO A 23 26.20 12.04 -2.36
C PRO A 23 25.49 11.48 -1.14
N LYS A 24 24.49 12.20 -0.64
CA LYS A 24 23.64 11.78 0.48
C LYS A 24 22.58 10.82 -0.07
N ILE A 25 22.67 9.55 0.30
CA ILE A 25 21.76 8.49 -0.16
C ILE A 25 20.95 7.98 1.02
N GLY A 26 19.65 7.85 0.82
CA GLY A 26 18.71 7.25 1.76
C GLY A 26 17.85 6.18 1.11
N TYR A 27 17.08 5.46 1.92
CA TYR A 27 16.05 4.56 1.42
C TYR A 27 14.78 4.65 2.27
N VAL A 28 13.65 4.26 1.67
CA VAL A 28 12.32 4.26 2.29
C VAL A 28 11.65 2.95 1.96
N ASP A 29 11.05 2.31 2.96
CA ASP A 29 10.10 1.21 2.80
C ASP A 29 8.68 1.79 2.62
N LEU A 30 8.23 1.90 1.37
CA LEU A 30 6.92 2.44 1.03
C LEU A 30 5.78 1.58 1.58
N GLN A 31 5.95 0.26 1.65
CA GLN A 31 4.93 -0.63 2.18
C GLN A 31 4.77 -0.44 3.68
N ARG A 32 5.88 -0.30 4.41
CA ARG A 32 5.87 0.02 5.83
C ARG A 32 5.27 1.41 6.07
N ALA A 33 5.67 2.41 5.27
CA ALA A 33 5.13 3.75 5.35
C ALA A 33 3.60 3.79 5.11
N LEU A 34 3.12 3.05 4.11
CA LEU A 34 1.69 2.88 3.86
C LEU A 34 0.99 2.26 5.08
N ASN A 35 1.50 1.13 5.58
CA ASN A 35 0.83 0.36 6.64
C ASN A 35 0.83 1.06 8.01
N GLU A 36 1.88 1.83 8.32
CA GLU A 36 2.08 2.45 9.62
C GLU A 36 1.60 3.91 9.67
N SER A 37 1.35 4.55 8.53
CA SER A 37 0.77 5.90 8.51
C SER A 37 -0.66 5.91 9.04
N ASP A 38 -1.09 7.05 9.56
CA ASP A 38 -2.47 7.20 10.07
C ASP A 38 -3.52 7.04 8.98
N ALA A 39 -3.22 7.48 7.77
CA ALA A 39 -4.09 7.27 6.61
C ALA A 39 -4.16 5.79 6.21
N GLY A 40 -3.03 5.08 6.19
CA GLY A 40 -2.97 3.65 5.88
C GLY A 40 -3.70 2.79 6.91
N LYS A 41 -3.57 3.10 8.20
CA LYS A 41 -4.34 2.43 9.26
C LYS A 41 -5.84 2.61 9.05
N ARG A 42 -6.29 3.83 8.71
CA ARG A 42 -7.71 4.07 8.41
C ARG A 42 -8.17 3.33 7.17
N ALA A 43 -7.37 3.35 6.10
CA ALA A 43 -7.67 2.61 4.87
C ALA A 43 -7.83 1.11 5.14
N LYS A 44 -6.96 0.54 5.95
CA LYS A 44 -7.04 -0.87 6.38
C LYS A 44 -8.31 -1.18 7.16
N GLU A 45 -8.71 -0.32 8.09
CA GLU A 45 -9.98 -0.49 8.83
C GLU A 45 -11.20 -0.37 7.91
N GLU A 46 -11.21 0.59 6.98
CA GLU A 46 -12.28 0.73 6.00
C GLU A 46 -12.36 -0.50 5.08
N PHE A 47 -11.21 -0.97 4.60
CA PHE A 47 -11.14 -2.18 3.78
C PHE A 47 -11.65 -3.41 4.54
N LYS A 48 -11.26 -3.56 5.82
CA LYS A 48 -11.74 -4.65 6.67
C LYS A 48 -13.26 -4.66 6.80
N VAL A 49 -13.88 -3.51 7.04
CA VAL A 49 -15.35 -3.40 7.11
C VAL A 49 -16.00 -3.87 5.81
N GLN A 50 -15.41 -3.54 4.66
CA GLN A 50 -15.93 -3.98 3.36
C GLN A 50 -15.78 -5.49 3.18
N VAL A 51 -14.64 -6.06 3.56
CA VAL A 51 -14.41 -7.52 3.55
C VAL A 51 -15.43 -8.23 4.42
N ASP A 52 -15.60 -7.80 5.66
CA ASP A 52 -16.54 -8.42 6.63
C ASP A 52 -17.99 -8.38 6.09
N ARG A 53 -18.38 -7.26 5.47
CA ARG A 53 -19.70 -7.12 4.84
C ARG A 53 -19.92 -8.10 3.69
N LEU A 54 -18.94 -8.20 2.77
CA LEU A 54 -19.04 -9.10 1.63
C LEU A 54 -19.02 -10.57 2.05
N GLN A 55 -18.20 -10.92 3.04
CA GLN A 55 -18.17 -12.26 3.61
C GLN A 55 -19.51 -12.65 4.25
N ALA A 56 -20.15 -11.73 4.98
CA ALA A 56 -21.47 -11.97 5.57
C ALA A 56 -22.55 -12.19 4.49
N GLN A 57 -22.49 -11.42 3.38
CA GLN A 57 -23.42 -11.60 2.27
C GLN A 57 -23.23 -12.93 1.56
N LEU A 58 -21.98 -13.31 1.25
CA LEU A 58 -21.66 -14.58 0.62
C LEU A 58 -22.02 -15.76 1.51
N LYS A 59 -21.77 -15.65 2.81
CA LYS A 59 -22.17 -16.68 3.77
C LYS A 59 -23.68 -16.90 3.78
N LYS A 60 -24.47 -15.82 3.81
CA LYS A 60 -25.94 -15.93 3.74
C LYS A 60 -26.40 -16.65 2.45
N GLN A 61 -25.85 -16.29 1.31
CA GLN A 61 -26.18 -16.95 0.03
C GLN A 61 -25.79 -18.43 0.04
N LYS A 62 -24.64 -18.76 0.61
CA LYS A 62 -24.20 -20.15 0.75
C LYS A 62 -25.12 -20.94 1.67
N ASP A 63 -25.51 -20.38 2.82
CA ASP A 63 -26.43 -21.04 3.77
C ASP A 63 -27.80 -21.31 3.11
N GLU A 64 -28.28 -20.39 2.24
CA GLU A 64 -29.51 -20.61 1.46
C GLU A 64 -29.38 -21.77 0.45
N ILE A 65 -28.23 -21.85 -0.25
CA ILE A 65 -27.94 -22.93 -1.21
C ILE A 65 -27.83 -24.28 -0.49
N ASP A 66 -27.12 -24.31 0.63
CA ASP A 66 -26.96 -25.53 1.44
C ASP A 66 -28.33 -26.02 1.96
N ASN A 67 -29.23 -25.11 2.36
CA ASN A 67 -30.59 -25.43 2.76
C ASN A 67 -31.44 -26.03 1.62
N LEU A 68 -31.36 -25.44 0.41
CA LEU A 68 -32.06 -25.98 -0.75
C LEU A 68 -31.55 -27.37 -1.13
N LYS A 69 -30.24 -27.58 -1.06
CA LYS A 69 -29.61 -28.88 -1.29
C LYS A 69 -30.10 -29.91 -0.28
N GLU A 70 -30.13 -29.56 1.00
CA GLU A 70 -30.63 -30.44 2.05
C GLU A 70 -32.11 -30.82 1.84
N GLN A 71 -32.94 -29.84 1.42
CA GLN A 71 -34.34 -30.10 1.10
C GLN A 71 -34.50 -31.07 -0.05
N LEU A 72 -33.72 -30.91 -1.15
CA LEU A 72 -33.71 -31.82 -2.28
C LEU A 72 -33.29 -33.24 -1.85
N GLU A 73 -32.23 -33.37 -1.05
CA GLU A 73 -31.75 -34.68 -0.59
C GLU A 73 -32.73 -35.39 0.33
N LYS A 74 -33.35 -34.67 1.26
CA LYS A 74 -34.24 -35.30 2.29
C LYS A 74 -35.68 -35.54 1.78
N LYS A 75 -36.18 -34.70 0.88
CA LYS A 75 -37.58 -34.72 0.49
C LYS A 75 -37.82 -35.22 -0.93
N ALA A 76 -36.77 -35.48 -1.75
CA ALA A 76 -36.90 -35.88 -3.15
C ALA A 76 -37.85 -37.06 -3.39
N LEU A 77 -37.88 -38.02 -2.45
CA LEU A 77 -38.70 -39.23 -2.58
C LEU A 77 -40.20 -39.03 -2.26
N VAL A 78 -40.55 -37.94 -1.58
CA VAL A 78 -41.95 -37.67 -1.17
C VAL A 78 -42.54 -36.43 -1.82
N MET A 79 -41.76 -35.68 -2.60
CA MET A 79 -42.19 -34.49 -3.32
C MET A 79 -42.88 -34.88 -4.64
N LYS A 80 -43.83 -34.04 -5.05
CA LYS A 80 -44.41 -34.13 -6.40
C LYS A 80 -43.32 -33.69 -7.42
N GLU A 81 -43.37 -34.27 -8.62
CA GLU A 81 -42.41 -34.01 -9.70
C GLU A 81 -42.26 -32.51 -10.01
N GLU A 82 -43.38 -31.78 -10.07
CA GLU A 82 -43.39 -30.33 -10.30
C GLU A 82 -42.68 -29.55 -9.16
N GLU A 83 -42.96 -29.89 -7.92
CA GLU A 83 -42.32 -29.24 -6.73
C GLU A 83 -40.81 -29.50 -6.70
N ARG A 84 -40.40 -30.73 -7.03
CA ARG A 84 -38.98 -31.10 -7.14
C ARG A 84 -38.29 -30.33 -8.25
N GLY A 85 -38.92 -30.26 -9.45
CA GLY A 85 -38.37 -29.50 -10.57
C GLY A 85 -38.15 -28.02 -10.22
N ASN A 86 -39.15 -27.38 -9.59
CA ASN A 86 -39.06 -25.98 -9.17
C ASN A 86 -37.92 -25.77 -8.16
N LEU A 87 -37.75 -26.69 -7.21
CA LEU A 87 -36.70 -26.61 -6.20
C LEU A 87 -35.30 -26.82 -6.78
N GLU A 88 -35.16 -27.75 -7.75
CA GLU A 88 -33.92 -27.96 -8.50
C GLU A 88 -33.54 -26.73 -9.32
N ASP A 89 -34.51 -26.09 -9.99
CA ASP A 89 -34.25 -24.88 -10.76
C ASP A 89 -33.86 -23.70 -9.87
N ASP A 90 -34.46 -23.55 -8.69
CA ASP A 90 -34.08 -22.53 -7.71
C ASP A 90 -32.67 -22.76 -7.17
N TYR A 91 -32.35 -24.01 -6.81
CA TYR A 91 -31.01 -24.40 -6.40
C TYR A 91 -29.95 -24.03 -7.47
N ARG A 92 -30.19 -24.44 -8.73
CA ARG A 92 -29.27 -24.15 -9.84
C ARG A 92 -29.13 -22.64 -10.10
N ARG A 93 -30.22 -21.89 -9.99
CA ARG A 93 -30.19 -20.42 -10.16
C ARG A 93 -29.36 -19.79 -9.06
N LYS A 94 -29.62 -20.12 -7.78
CA LYS A 94 -28.89 -19.56 -6.64
C LYS A 94 -27.41 -19.94 -6.65
N LEU A 95 -27.06 -21.14 -7.10
CA LEU A 95 -25.67 -21.55 -7.27
C LEU A 95 -24.95 -20.69 -8.30
N ARG A 96 -25.55 -20.48 -9.50
CA ARG A 96 -24.97 -19.60 -10.52
C ARG A 96 -24.82 -18.16 -10.03
N ASP A 97 -25.83 -17.65 -9.31
CA ASP A 97 -25.81 -16.29 -8.75
C ASP A 97 -24.72 -16.14 -7.69
N PHE A 98 -24.52 -17.14 -6.84
CA PHE A 98 -23.45 -17.17 -5.86
C PHE A 98 -22.05 -17.16 -6.52
N GLU A 99 -21.84 -18.01 -7.53
CA GLU A 99 -20.58 -18.08 -8.25
C GLU A 99 -20.23 -16.73 -8.91
N ARG A 100 -21.22 -16.08 -9.53
CA ARG A 100 -21.05 -14.74 -10.10
C ARG A 100 -20.73 -13.72 -9.01
N ASN A 101 -21.55 -13.65 -7.95
CA ASN A 101 -21.36 -12.68 -6.87
C ASN A 101 -20.03 -12.87 -6.15
N TYR A 102 -19.56 -14.10 -6.00
CA TYR A 102 -18.25 -14.40 -5.43
C TYR A 102 -17.12 -13.79 -6.28
N LYS A 103 -17.18 -14.02 -7.60
CA LYS A 103 -16.20 -13.45 -8.54
C LYS A 103 -16.24 -11.92 -8.56
N ASP A 104 -17.44 -11.35 -8.63
CA ASP A 104 -17.64 -9.90 -8.64
C ASP A 104 -17.11 -9.28 -7.32
N SER A 105 -17.39 -9.92 -6.17
CA SER A 105 -16.87 -9.47 -4.87
C SER A 105 -15.36 -9.45 -4.81
N GLN A 106 -14.66 -10.41 -5.43
CA GLN A 106 -13.20 -10.40 -5.49
C GLN A 106 -12.68 -9.22 -6.31
N ALA A 107 -13.31 -8.93 -7.45
CA ALA A 107 -12.95 -7.78 -8.29
C ALA A 107 -13.21 -6.45 -7.56
N ASP A 108 -14.34 -6.33 -6.88
CA ASP A 108 -14.70 -5.15 -6.10
C ASP A 108 -13.73 -4.90 -4.94
N LEU A 109 -13.30 -5.96 -4.23
CA LEU A 109 -12.31 -5.85 -3.17
C LEU A 109 -10.96 -5.38 -3.71
N GLN A 110 -10.49 -5.94 -4.83
CA GLN A 110 -9.24 -5.50 -5.47
C GLN A 110 -9.31 -4.03 -5.90
N LYS A 111 -10.43 -3.62 -6.49
CA LYS A 111 -10.66 -2.23 -6.88
C LYS A 111 -10.65 -1.31 -5.66
N LYS A 112 -11.36 -1.70 -4.59
CA LYS A 112 -11.44 -0.93 -3.35
C LYS A 112 -10.07 -0.78 -2.67
N ASP A 113 -9.27 -1.85 -2.64
CA ASP A 113 -7.90 -1.81 -2.10
C ASP A 113 -7.04 -0.81 -2.88
N ASN A 114 -7.06 -0.89 -4.21
CA ASN A 114 -6.33 0.04 -5.07
C ASN A 114 -6.79 1.50 -4.90
N GLU A 115 -8.09 1.74 -4.72
CA GLU A 115 -8.64 3.08 -4.47
C GLU A 115 -8.19 3.65 -3.12
N LEU A 116 -8.19 2.82 -2.08
CA LEU A 116 -7.81 3.24 -0.73
C LEU A 116 -6.30 3.49 -0.60
N THR A 117 -5.49 2.66 -1.25
CA THR A 117 -4.02 2.70 -1.10
C THR A 117 -3.33 3.60 -2.13
N GLY A 118 -3.87 3.67 -3.36
CA GLY A 118 -3.23 4.38 -4.47
C GLY A 118 -3.03 5.88 -4.20
N GLY A 119 -4.01 6.54 -3.59
CA GLY A 119 -3.90 7.95 -3.18
C GLY A 119 -2.81 8.15 -2.13
N ILE A 120 -2.77 7.29 -1.11
CA ILE A 120 -1.78 7.35 -0.03
C ILE A 120 -0.36 7.15 -0.56
N ILE A 121 -0.16 6.18 -1.47
CA ILE A 121 1.15 5.92 -2.08
C ILE A 121 1.63 7.15 -2.87
N LYS A 122 0.74 7.76 -3.65
CA LYS A 122 1.06 8.98 -4.40
C LYS A 122 1.48 10.12 -3.47
N ASP A 123 0.71 10.36 -2.42
CA ASP A 123 1.01 11.42 -1.45
C ASP A 123 2.33 11.14 -0.70
N LEU A 124 2.61 9.88 -0.35
CA LEU A 124 3.90 9.47 0.23
C LEU A 124 5.07 9.75 -0.72
N GLN A 125 4.91 9.50 -2.02
CA GLN A 125 5.95 9.80 -3.02
C GLN A 125 6.21 11.32 -3.13
N ASP A 126 5.17 12.14 -3.03
CA ASP A 126 5.31 13.60 -3.01
C ASP A 126 6.04 14.06 -1.74
N VAL A 127 5.69 13.52 -0.57
CA VAL A 127 6.39 13.78 0.70
C VAL A 127 7.86 13.37 0.63
N ILE A 128 8.18 12.22 0.04
CA ILE A 128 9.57 11.75 -0.13
C ILE A 128 10.36 12.71 -1.03
N ARG A 129 9.76 13.18 -2.12
CA ARG A 129 10.40 14.15 -3.03
C ARG A 129 10.73 15.45 -2.33
N ASP A 130 9.75 16.01 -1.62
CA ASP A 130 9.89 17.27 -0.89
C ASP A 130 10.92 17.15 0.25
N TYR A 131 10.89 16.03 0.98
CA TYR A 131 11.86 15.73 2.03
C TYR A 131 13.27 15.61 1.46
N GLY A 132 13.44 14.86 0.37
CA GLY A 132 14.72 14.66 -0.28
C GLY A 132 15.34 15.98 -0.74
N ALA A 133 14.55 16.84 -1.39
CA ALA A 133 15.00 18.15 -1.84
C ALA A 133 15.39 19.07 -0.67
N ARG A 134 14.58 19.13 0.39
CA ARG A 134 14.81 19.97 1.56
C ARG A 134 16.03 19.52 2.37
N GLU A 135 16.21 18.22 2.55
CA GLU A 135 17.31 17.65 3.36
C GLU A 135 18.59 17.40 2.56
N GLY A 136 18.61 17.75 1.28
CA GLY A 136 19.81 17.64 0.43
C GLY A 136 20.18 16.20 0.07
N TYR A 137 19.20 15.30 -0.06
CA TYR A 137 19.46 13.95 -0.55
C TYR A 137 19.71 13.98 -2.06
N THR A 138 20.77 13.31 -2.49
CA THR A 138 21.06 13.09 -3.91
C THR A 138 20.17 12.02 -4.50
N LEU A 139 19.83 11.00 -3.69
CA LEU A 139 19.02 9.87 -4.11
C LEU A 139 18.30 9.26 -2.89
N ILE A 140 17.02 8.92 -3.05
CA ILE A 140 16.25 8.12 -2.12
C ILE A 140 15.73 6.88 -2.88
N LEU A 141 16.11 5.70 -2.40
CA LEU A 141 15.73 4.42 -3.00
C LEU A 141 14.50 3.84 -2.29
N GLU A 142 13.72 3.08 -3.04
CA GLU A 142 12.62 2.29 -2.50
C GLU A 142 13.12 0.90 -2.12
N ASN A 143 12.78 0.44 -0.90
CA ASN A 143 13.33 -0.79 -0.32
C ASN A 143 12.39 -2.03 -0.43
N THR A 144 11.13 -1.86 -0.84
CA THR A 144 10.16 -2.96 -0.87
C THR A 144 10.49 -4.01 -1.96
N SER A 145 11.11 -3.58 -3.06
CA SER A 145 11.36 -4.40 -4.27
C SER A 145 12.69 -5.15 -4.25
N SER A 146 13.34 -5.33 -3.10
CA SER A 146 14.66 -5.98 -3.00
C SER A 146 15.79 -5.26 -3.75
N ALA A 147 15.61 -3.99 -4.10
CA ALA A 147 16.64 -3.17 -4.74
C ALA A 147 17.77 -2.80 -3.77
N VAL A 148 17.47 -2.74 -2.46
CA VAL A 148 18.44 -2.48 -1.40
C VAL A 148 18.68 -3.76 -0.62
N LEU A 149 19.84 -4.39 -0.84
CA LEU A 149 20.24 -5.61 -0.11
C LEU A 149 20.81 -5.30 1.28
N TYR A 150 21.41 -4.13 1.43
CA TYR A 150 21.98 -3.64 2.68
C TYR A 150 21.93 -2.11 2.70
N GLY A 151 21.49 -1.58 3.83
CA GLY A 151 21.53 -0.15 4.15
C GLY A 151 21.77 0.05 5.64
N ALA A 152 22.64 0.99 5.99
CA ALA A 152 22.80 1.37 7.39
C ALA A 152 21.48 1.93 7.93
N LYS A 153 21.17 1.67 9.21
CA LYS A 153 19.93 2.17 9.85
C LYS A 153 19.81 3.71 9.78
N SER A 154 20.95 4.41 9.78
CA SER A 154 21.00 5.87 9.63
C SER A 154 20.56 6.37 8.24
N SER A 155 20.49 5.47 7.25
CA SER A 155 20.02 5.78 5.90
C SER A 155 18.55 5.39 5.69
N ASP A 156 17.90 4.73 6.67
CA ASP A 156 16.46 4.44 6.66
C ASP A 156 15.66 5.69 7.04
N LEU A 157 14.93 6.21 6.08
CA LEU A 157 14.13 7.42 6.23
C LEU A 157 12.65 7.13 6.50
N THR A 158 12.26 5.86 6.58
CA THR A 158 10.86 5.45 6.63
C THR A 158 10.10 6.11 7.77
N ASP A 159 10.68 6.13 8.98
CA ASP A 159 10.04 6.75 10.13
C ASP A 159 9.89 8.28 10.00
N ASP A 160 10.88 8.93 9.38
CA ASP A 160 10.84 10.37 9.12
C ASP A 160 9.75 10.71 8.11
N ILE A 161 9.63 9.93 7.05
CA ILE A 161 8.60 10.07 6.03
C ILE A 161 7.20 9.84 6.63
N ILE A 162 7.02 8.79 7.46
CA ILE A 162 5.74 8.54 8.15
C ILE A 162 5.35 9.73 9.02
N ARG A 163 6.27 10.27 9.82
CA ARG A 163 6.00 11.44 10.67
C ARG A 163 5.61 12.65 9.85
N GLN A 164 6.33 12.91 8.77
CA GLN A 164 6.05 14.04 7.90
C GLN A 164 4.73 13.91 7.16
N TYR A 165 4.45 12.71 6.65
CA TYR A 165 3.18 12.40 6.00
C TYR A 165 1.99 12.62 6.95
N ASN A 166 2.06 12.08 8.17
CA ASN A 166 1.01 12.24 9.18
C ASN A 166 0.79 13.71 9.58
N ALA A 167 1.87 14.51 9.63
CA ALA A 167 1.78 15.93 9.92
C ALA A 167 1.10 16.74 8.80
N GLN A 168 1.32 16.36 7.54
CA GLN A 168 0.72 17.02 6.37
C GLN A 168 -0.72 16.53 6.08
N HIS A 169 -1.04 15.28 6.47
CA HIS A 169 -2.33 14.65 6.25
C HIS A 169 -3.02 14.26 7.57
N PRO A 170 -3.26 15.24 8.47
CA PRO A 170 -3.94 14.97 9.72
C PRO A 170 -5.33 14.40 9.39
N GLY A 171 -5.60 13.18 9.84
CA GLY A 171 -6.90 12.56 9.66
C GLY A 171 -8.00 13.47 10.20
N LYS A 172 -9.14 13.55 9.52
CA LYS A 172 -10.32 14.22 10.09
C LYS A 172 -10.55 13.62 11.49
N LYS A 173 -10.33 14.40 12.54
CA LYS A 173 -10.76 14.04 13.89
C LYS A 173 -12.23 13.65 13.78
N LYS A 174 -12.59 12.41 14.15
CA LYS A 174 -13.99 12.11 14.45
C LYS A 174 -14.40 13.09 15.53
N GLU A 175 -15.20 14.07 15.17
CA GLU A 175 -15.97 14.81 16.16
C GLU A 175 -16.82 13.78 16.91
N ARG A 176 -16.57 13.70 18.23
CA ARG A 176 -17.36 12.88 19.16
C ARG A 176 -18.68 13.54 19.44
#